data_f228b33f93c634f77a75ece499a15c10
#
_entry.id   f228b33f93c634f77a75ece499a15c10
#
_cell.length_a   1.000
_cell.length_b   1.000
_cell.length_c   1.000
_cell.angle_alpha   90.00
_cell.angle_beta   90.00
_cell.angle_gamma   90.00
#
_symmetry.space_group_name_H-M   'P 1'
#
loop_
_entity.id
_entity.type
_entity.pdbx_description
1 polymer ?
#
loop_
_entity_poly.entity_id
_entity_poly.type
_entity_poly.pdbx_seq_one_letter_code
_entity_poly.pdbx_strand_id
1 'polypeptide(L)'
;MKKAVFFLVGIMLIVGFCLPRKRPRNDLAAVVARVAHQYFEQEAALDSFLQAYPHYFYDSSFVVREKKYEELAYYFKRTANFFIYFEPDRYYRDVSGPFHFQRNSQKGFFSGIPDAWLFEGPIGNEPDSTLLKEFSRDDSLSQIGFIRQATATYRSLFTQYGNSHHLETMSATVLFDALRLEIFRISTIDLANSDFIIDEAALPSLNGSLDSWLIFTGDLVDALPDSENGLRAEWIALRSGIKSYLAGNKNYGSFDRMYFLRDFLIPISRSLNNLQLALQVPFLRKQSAIRSDAKDIYNKDVFNTDYFAPNKGGYYSREKAELGELLFFDPILSGNNKRACASCHKPALGFTDARPRSVSFSLQQLPRNSPTVINSGLQKNEFWDLRAGSLEGQLDSVINNKEELHSSFAALVDRLNSSPEYVRLFHDAFPETRTTGINRDAIKNAIAVYERTLTGLNSRFDQYMQGDTSVLNPQEVDGFNLFMGKAKCGVCHMAP
;
A
#
# COMPACT_ATOMS: atom_id res chain seq x y z
N MET A 1 -41.28 38.07 -49.17
CA MET A 1 -41.44 38.02 -47.71
C MET A 1 -41.32 36.58 -47.09
N LYS A 2 -41.54 35.48 -47.79
CA LYS A 2 -41.52 34.12 -47.23
C LYS A 2 -40.11 33.51 -47.08
N LYS A 3 -39.09 34.04 -47.73
CA LYS A 3 -37.68 33.50 -47.60
C LYS A 3 -36.86 34.11 -46.45
N ALA A 4 -37.24 35.27 -45.91
CA ALA A 4 -36.53 35.89 -44.77
C ALA A 4 -36.93 35.33 -43.40
N VAL A 5 -38.15 34.77 -43.29
CA VAL A 5 -38.63 34.18 -42.04
C VAL A 5 -37.98 32.83 -41.73
N PHE A 6 -37.66 32.04 -42.79
CA PHE A 6 -36.94 30.75 -42.59
C PHE A 6 -35.50 30.92 -42.17
N PHE A 7 -34.84 32.02 -42.56
CA PHE A 7 -33.45 32.27 -42.18
C PHE A 7 -33.31 32.73 -40.71
N LEU A 8 -34.30 33.48 -40.19
CA LEU A 8 -34.30 33.91 -38.78
C LEU A 8 -34.67 32.77 -37.81
N VAL A 9 -35.53 31.83 -38.19
CA VAL A 9 -35.87 30.66 -37.39
C VAL A 9 -34.70 29.66 -37.37
N GLY A 10 -33.95 29.51 -38.48
CA GLY A 10 -32.75 28.68 -38.53
C GLY A 10 -31.61 29.22 -37.65
N ILE A 11 -31.42 30.55 -37.59
CA ILE A 11 -30.41 31.19 -36.74
C ILE A 11 -30.81 31.12 -35.25
N MET A 12 -32.08 31.22 -34.88
CA MET A 12 -32.54 31.02 -33.50
C MET A 12 -32.37 29.58 -33.02
N LEU A 13 -32.53 28.56 -33.88
CA LEU A 13 -32.31 27.17 -33.54
C LEU A 13 -30.82 26.84 -33.39
N ILE A 14 -29.95 27.48 -34.18
CA ILE A 14 -28.48 27.26 -34.07
C ILE A 14 -27.88 28.01 -32.87
N VAL A 15 -28.37 29.22 -32.55
CA VAL A 15 -27.91 29.97 -31.37
C VAL A 15 -28.42 29.37 -30.06
N GLY A 16 -29.59 28.70 -30.07
CA GLY A 16 -30.09 27.99 -28.90
C GLY A 16 -29.30 26.73 -28.49
N PHE A 17 -28.49 26.17 -29.42
CA PHE A 17 -27.64 25.01 -29.12
C PHE A 17 -26.22 25.38 -28.68
N CYS A 18 -25.82 26.65 -28.78
CA CYS A 18 -24.47 27.12 -28.43
C CYS A 18 -24.35 27.87 -27.12
N LEU A 19 -25.42 27.96 -26.33
CA LEU A 19 -25.26 28.43 -24.95
C LEU A 19 -24.65 27.27 -24.13
N PRO A 20 -23.45 27.44 -23.52
CA PRO A 20 -22.96 26.42 -22.62
C PRO A 20 -23.99 26.28 -21.49
N ARG A 21 -24.73 25.16 -21.48
CA ARG A 21 -25.49 24.76 -20.30
C ARG A 21 -24.48 24.76 -19.16
N LYS A 22 -24.58 25.71 -18.21
CA LYS A 22 -23.89 25.60 -16.93
C LYS A 22 -24.24 24.22 -16.36
N ARG A 23 -23.37 23.26 -16.53
CA ARG A 23 -23.53 21.94 -15.90
C ARG A 23 -23.67 22.20 -14.41
N PRO A 24 -24.58 21.54 -13.70
CA PRO A 24 -24.63 21.67 -12.25
C PRO A 24 -23.25 21.33 -11.72
N ARG A 25 -22.64 22.22 -10.93
CA ARG A 25 -21.28 22.08 -10.35
C ARG A 25 -21.11 20.76 -9.59
N ASN A 26 -22.19 20.16 -9.12
CA ASN A 26 -22.22 18.98 -8.26
C ASN A 26 -22.55 17.67 -8.99
N ASP A 27 -22.40 17.61 -10.32
CA ASP A 27 -22.61 16.36 -11.06
C ASP A 27 -21.37 15.45 -10.92
N LEU A 28 -21.36 14.65 -9.86
CA LEU A 28 -20.29 13.71 -9.57
C LEU A 28 -20.12 12.62 -10.63
N ALA A 29 -21.20 12.25 -11.34
CA ALA A 29 -21.08 11.29 -12.45
C ALA A 29 -20.28 11.92 -13.61
N ALA A 30 -20.51 13.20 -13.90
CA ALA A 30 -19.71 13.91 -14.90
C ALA A 30 -18.24 14.10 -14.45
N VAL A 31 -18.00 14.26 -13.14
CA VAL A 31 -16.63 14.31 -12.60
C VAL A 31 -15.91 12.97 -12.80
N VAL A 32 -16.53 11.87 -12.42
CA VAL A 32 -15.99 10.52 -12.61
C VAL A 32 -15.70 10.24 -14.08
N ALA A 33 -16.60 10.62 -14.98
CA ALA A 33 -16.40 10.46 -16.41
C ALA A 33 -15.20 11.28 -16.94
N ARG A 34 -14.98 12.50 -16.42
CA ARG A 34 -13.80 13.31 -16.78
C ARG A 34 -12.52 12.67 -16.27
N VAL A 35 -12.51 12.18 -15.03
CA VAL A 35 -11.34 11.47 -14.46
C VAL A 35 -11.00 10.23 -15.30
N ALA A 36 -11.98 9.44 -15.71
CA ALA A 36 -11.77 8.31 -16.60
C ALA A 36 -11.19 8.75 -17.96
N HIS A 37 -11.72 9.83 -18.55
CA HIS A 37 -11.18 10.37 -19.80
C HIS A 37 -9.73 10.84 -19.65
N GLN A 38 -9.40 11.57 -18.59
CA GLN A 38 -8.03 12.03 -18.31
C GLN A 38 -7.08 10.86 -18.11
N TYR A 39 -7.55 9.77 -17.48
CA TYR A 39 -6.75 8.56 -17.36
C TYR A 39 -6.42 7.95 -18.73
N PHE A 40 -7.41 7.83 -19.65
CA PHE A 40 -7.17 7.34 -21.00
C PHE A 40 -6.25 8.25 -21.82
N GLU A 41 -6.29 9.56 -21.62
CA GLU A 41 -5.32 10.49 -22.23
C GLU A 41 -3.89 10.23 -21.73
N GLN A 42 -3.72 9.92 -20.44
CA GLN A 42 -2.42 9.60 -19.86
C GLN A 42 -1.91 8.23 -20.38
N GLU A 43 -2.80 7.26 -20.51
CA GLU A 43 -2.48 5.95 -21.10
C GLU A 43 -2.04 6.09 -22.55
N ALA A 44 -2.74 6.88 -23.35
CA ALA A 44 -2.36 7.16 -24.73
C ALA A 44 -1.00 7.86 -24.85
N ALA A 45 -0.68 8.76 -23.91
CA ALA A 45 0.63 9.42 -23.85
C ALA A 45 1.76 8.42 -23.53
N LEU A 46 1.52 7.52 -22.56
CA LEU A 46 2.46 6.43 -22.24
C LEU A 46 2.64 5.49 -23.44
N ASP A 47 1.56 5.07 -24.11
CA ASP A 47 1.63 4.20 -25.29
C ASP A 47 2.45 4.84 -26.42
N SER A 48 2.22 6.11 -26.70
CA SER A 48 2.98 6.88 -27.69
C SER A 48 4.46 6.96 -27.33
N PHE A 49 4.78 7.15 -26.03
CA PHE A 49 6.14 7.19 -25.55
C PHE A 49 6.81 5.81 -25.68
N LEU A 50 6.15 4.73 -25.31
CA LEU A 50 6.65 3.36 -25.40
C LEU A 50 6.90 2.93 -26.86
N GLN A 51 6.10 3.41 -27.80
CA GLN A 51 6.34 3.17 -29.25
C GLN A 51 7.66 3.79 -29.72
N ALA A 52 7.98 4.98 -29.23
CA ALA A 52 9.19 5.72 -29.62
C ALA A 52 10.43 5.28 -28.82
N TYR A 53 10.24 4.72 -27.62
CA TYR A 53 11.31 4.45 -26.65
C TYR A 53 12.47 3.60 -27.21
N PRO A 54 12.24 2.50 -27.99
CA PRO A 54 13.32 1.71 -28.57
C PRO A 54 14.26 2.52 -29.47
N HIS A 55 13.78 3.55 -30.19
CA HIS A 55 14.60 4.40 -31.06
C HIS A 55 15.57 5.25 -30.22
N TYR A 56 15.14 5.78 -29.05
CA TYR A 56 16.03 6.55 -28.18
C TYR A 56 17.18 5.72 -27.61
N PHE A 57 16.96 4.41 -27.46
CA PHE A 57 17.98 3.52 -26.94
C PHE A 57 19.14 3.30 -27.92
N TYR A 58 18.90 3.38 -29.26
CA TYR A 58 19.91 3.10 -30.30
C TYR A 58 20.71 4.31 -30.73
N ASP A 59 20.01 5.40 -30.96
CA ASP A 59 20.53 6.53 -31.68
C ASP A 59 21.10 7.62 -30.79
N SER A 60 21.12 7.39 -29.44
CA SER A 60 21.35 8.46 -28.49
C SER A 60 22.57 8.22 -27.58
N SER A 61 23.19 9.31 -27.13
CA SER A 61 24.21 9.29 -26.09
C SER A 61 23.64 8.79 -24.74
N PHE A 62 24.54 8.37 -23.84
CA PHE A 62 24.16 7.96 -22.48
C PHE A 62 23.24 8.96 -21.78
N VAL A 63 23.58 10.26 -21.80
CA VAL A 63 22.80 11.34 -21.16
C VAL A 63 21.37 11.42 -21.73
N VAL A 64 21.19 11.22 -23.03
CA VAL A 64 19.86 11.22 -23.64
C VAL A 64 19.07 10.01 -23.20
N ARG A 65 19.68 8.83 -23.10
CA ARG A 65 19.02 7.59 -22.64
C ARG A 65 18.57 7.71 -21.19
N GLU A 66 19.44 8.21 -20.32
CA GLU A 66 19.11 8.49 -18.91
C GLU A 66 17.89 9.40 -18.80
N LYS A 67 17.88 10.53 -19.51
CA LYS A 67 16.75 11.45 -19.54
C LYS A 67 15.46 10.79 -20.06
N LYS A 68 15.57 9.92 -21.07
CA LYS A 68 14.39 9.17 -21.59
C LYS A 68 13.89 8.14 -20.60
N TYR A 69 14.75 7.58 -19.79
CA TYR A 69 14.37 6.71 -18.70
C TYR A 69 13.62 7.47 -17.58
N GLU A 70 14.06 8.66 -17.21
CA GLU A 70 13.34 9.54 -16.28
C GLU A 70 11.94 9.90 -16.82
N GLU A 71 11.84 10.25 -18.11
CA GLU A 71 10.56 10.52 -18.78
C GLU A 71 9.65 9.27 -18.77
N LEU A 72 10.22 8.09 -19.00
CA LEU A 72 9.48 6.82 -18.94
C LEU A 72 8.92 6.56 -17.54
N ALA A 73 9.73 6.73 -16.51
CA ALA A 73 9.29 6.58 -15.11
C ALA A 73 8.14 7.53 -14.77
N TYR A 74 8.22 8.77 -15.23
CA TYR A 74 7.15 9.76 -15.08
C TYR A 74 5.85 9.33 -15.78
N TYR A 75 5.88 8.98 -17.06
CA TYR A 75 4.67 8.57 -17.81
C TYR A 75 4.07 7.29 -17.27
N PHE A 76 4.91 6.32 -16.92
CA PHE A 76 4.50 5.06 -16.34
C PHE A 76 3.72 5.27 -15.04
N LYS A 77 4.25 6.08 -14.14
CA LYS A 77 3.62 6.33 -12.84
C LYS A 77 2.34 7.16 -12.92
N ARG A 78 2.18 7.97 -13.95
CA ARG A 78 0.91 8.66 -14.19
C ARG A 78 -0.25 7.72 -14.47
N THR A 79 0.01 6.54 -15.01
CA THR A 79 -1.01 5.56 -15.39
C THR A 79 -1.13 4.39 -14.39
N ALA A 80 -0.22 4.28 -13.44
CA ALA A 80 -0.17 3.13 -12.53
C ALA A 80 -1.33 3.08 -11.52
N ASN A 81 -1.86 4.23 -11.08
CA ASN A 81 -2.79 4.36 -9.96
C ASN A 81 -4.07 3.50 -10.09
N PHE A 82 -4.85 3.63 -11.15
CA PHE A 82 -6.06 2.82 -11.33
C PHE A 82 -5.73 1.39 -11.71
N PHE A 83 -4.64 1.15 -12.43
CA PHE A 83 -4.20 -0.20 -12.70
C PHE A 83 -3.85 -0.96 -11.40
N ILE A 84 -3.12 -0.32 -10.49
CA ILE A 84 -2.82 -0.89 -9.16
C ILE A 84 -4.10 -1.13 -8.37
N TYR A 85 -5.04 -0.22 -8.43
CA TYR A 85 -6.28 -0.32 -7.66
C TYR A 85 -7.17 -1.49 -8.10
N PHE A 86 -7.37 -1.65 -9.41
CA PHE A 86 -8.29 -2.65 -9.96
C PHE A 86 -7.64 -4.01 -10.21
N GLU A 87 -6.35 -4.04 -10.51
CA GLU A 87 -5.60 -5.24 -10.89
C GLU A 87 -4.28 -5.37 -10.09
N PRO A 88 -4.33 -5.29 -8.72
CA PRO A 88 -3.12 -5.25 -7.91
C PRO A 88 -2.23 -6.47 -8.11
N ASP A 89 -2.82 -7.68 -8.15
CA ASP A 89 -2.04 -8.92 -8.34
C ASP A 89 -1.34 -8.95 -9.71
N ARG A 90 -1.97 -8.39 -10.73
CA ARG A 90 -1.43 -8.30 -12.08
C ARG A 90 -0.34 -7.22 -12.16
N TYR A 91 -0.59 -6.05 -11.58
CA TYR A 91 0.42 -5.00 -11.51
C TYR A 91 1.69 -5.52 -10.82
N TYR A 92 1.57 -6.08 -9.65
CA TYR A 92 2.70 -6.56 -8.88
C TYR A 92 3.35 -7.81 -9.46
N ARG A 93 2.69 -8.61 -10.25
CA ARG A 93 3.25 -9.78 -10.91
C ARG A 93 3.94 -9.44 -12.23
N ASP A 94 3.32 -8.57 -13.04
CA ASP A 94 3.65 -8.41 -14.45
C ASP A 94 4.31 -7.04 -14.75
N VAL A 95 4.19 -6.06 -13.86
CA VAL A 95 4.52 -4.65 -14.12
C VAL A 95 5.48 -4.05 -13.11
N SER A 96 5.31 -4.30 -11.81
CA SER A 96 6.10 -3.68 -10.76
C SER A 96 7.50 -4.30 -10.62
N GLY A 97 8.45 -3.46 -10.32
CA GLY A 97 9.90 -3.70 -10.35
C GLY A 97 10.50 -4.76 -9.43
N PRO A 98 11.81 -4.75 -9.27
CA PRO A 98 12.69 -5.91 -9.03
C PRO A 98 12.51 -6.64 -7.70
N PHE A 99 11.68 -6.16 -6.78
CA PHE A 99 11.54 -6.74 -5.44
C PHE A 99 10.35 -7.69 -5.27
N HIS A 100 9.66 -8.08 -6.35
CA HIS A 100 8.64 -9.10 -6.26
C HIS A 100 9.24 -10.50 -6.22
N PHE A 101 9.53 -10.95 -5.01
CA PHE A 101 9.70 -12.37 -4.73
C PHE A 101 8.39 -13.09 -5.07
N GLN A 102 8.34 -13.70 -6.25
CA GLN A 102 7.22 -14.57 -6.57
C GLN A 102 7.19 -15.76 -5.62
N ARG A 103 6.06 -15.92 -4.93
CA ARG A 103 5.77 -17.01 -4.00
C ARG A 103 5.76 -18.41 -4.64
N ASN A 104 5.86 -18.55 -5.94
CA ASN A 104 5.78 -19.82 -6.65
C ASN A 104 7.12 -20.26 -7.25
N SER A 105 8.24 -19.96 -6.65
CA SER A 105 9.51 -20.48 -7.12
C SER A 105 9.84 -21.83 -6.50
N GLN A 106 9.19 -22.90 -6.97
CA GLN A 106 9.87 -24.21 -7.05
C GLN A 106 11.01 -24.21 -8.09
N LYS A 107 11.21 -23.11 -8.81
CA LYS A 107 12.33 -22.88 -9.69
C LYS A 107 12.80 -21.45 -9.44
N GLY A 108 13.97 -21.29 -8.83
CA GLY A 108 14.57 -20.01 -8.47
C GLY A 108 14.94 -19.13 -9.67
N PHE A 109 13.93 -18.67 -10.40
CA PHE A 109 14.06 -17.69 -11.46
C PHE A 109 13.03 -16.59 -11.23
N PHE A 110 13.45 -15.35 -11.38
CA PHE A 110 12.61 -14.19 -11.52
C PHE A 110 11.69 -14.43 -12.71
N SER A 111 10.42 -14.75 -12.51
CA SER A 111 9.43 -14.92 -13.56
C SER A 111 8.47 -13.74 -13.57
N GLY A 112 8.99 -12.60 -13.83
CA GLY A 112 8.34 -11.41 -14.32
C GLY A 112 9.17 -10.95 -15.49
N ILE A 113 8.65 -10.08 -16.34
CA ILE A 113 9.50 -9.30 -17.22
C ILE A 113 10.48 -8.63 -16.26
N PRO A 114 11.80 -8.82 -16.40
CA PRO A 114 12.73 -8.19 -15.49
C PRO A 114 12.64 -6.68 -15.72
N ASP A 115 11.85 -5.97 -14.92
CA ASP A 115 11.69 -4.51 -15.01
C ASP A 115 13.05 -3.83 -14.91
N ALA A 116 13.92 -4.40 -14.05
CA ALA A 116 15.32 -4.05 -14.00
C ALA A 116 16.01 -4.07 -15.40
N TRP A 117 15.68 -5.01 -16.27
CA TRP A 117 16.31 -5.09 -17.58
C TRP A 117 15.67 -4.18 -18.62
N LEU A 118 14.37 -3.87 -18.50
CA LEU A 118 13.73 -2.86 -19.32
C LEU A 118 14.25 -1.47 -19.04
N PHE A 119 14.52 -1.22 -17.77
CA PHE A 119 14.86 0.09 -17.26
C PHE A 119 16.32 0.19 -16.82
N GLU A 120 16.93 -0.91 -16.43
CA GLU A 120 18.33 -1.05 -15.99
C GLU A 120 19.25 -1.71 -17.01
N GLY A 121 18.82 -1.83 -18.25
CA GLY A 121 19.78 -2.15 -19.33
C GLY A 121 21.06 -1.37 -19.05
N PRO A 122 22.11 -1.39 -19.84
CA PRO A 122 23.43 -0.81 -19.54
C PRO A 122 23.47 0.67 -19.10
N ILE A 123 22.33 1.20 -18.61
CA ILE A 123 22.15 2.56 -18.09
C ILE A 123 22.40 2.64 -16.56
N GLY A 124 22.31 1.54 -15.83
CA GLY A 124 22.02 1.56 -14.40
C GLY A 124 23.16 1.52 -13.40
N ASN A 125 24.40 1.45 -13.80
CA ASN A 125 25.53 1.69 -12.89
C ASN A 125 26.60 2.46 -13.64
N GLU A 126 27.37 3.29 -12.92
CA GLU A 126 28.72 3.61 -13.45
C GLU A 126 29.30 2.33 -14.01
N PRO A 127 29.61 2.28 -15.28
CA PRO A 127 30.05 1.04 -15.86
C PRO A 127 31.31 0.63 -15.09
N ASP A 128 31.21 -0.42 -14.30
CA ASP A 128 32.38 -1.22 -14.12
C ASP A 128 32.87 -1.47 -15.55
N SER A 129 33.93 -0.76 -15.88
CA SER A 129 34.48 -0.72 -17.25
C SER A 129 34.86 -2.11 -17.81
N THR A 130 34.77 -3.11 -16.96
CA THR A 130 34.91 -4.54 -17.28
C THR A 130 33.65 -5.15 -17.84
N LEU A 131 32.44 -4.80 -17.33
CA LEU A 131 31.17 -5.34 -17.84
C LEU A 131 30.81 -4.79 -19.24
N LEU A 132 31.11 -3.52 -19.53
CA LEU A 132 30.87 -2.94 -20.85
C LEU A 132 31.81 -3.48 -21.95
N LYS A 133 32.96 -4.06 -21.60
CA LYS A 133 33.88 -4.68 -22.57
C LYS A 133 33.47 -6.07 -23.00
N GLU A 134 32.62 -6.77 -22.23
CA GLU A 134 32.12 -8.11 -22.54
C GLU A 134 30.87 -8.12 -23.42
N PHE A 135 30.15 -6.98 -23.56
CA PHE A 135 29.02 -6.89 -24.50
C PHE A 135 29.50 -6.68 -25.91
N SER A 136 29.57 -7.76 -26.66
CA SER A 136 29.90 -7.74 -28.09
C SER A 136 28.79 -7.07 -28.92
N ARG A 137 29.10 -6.66 -30.17
CA ARG A 137 28.13 -6.06 -31.09
C ARG A 137 26.91 -6.97 -31.36
N ASP A 138 27.04 -8.27 -31.20
CA ASP A 138 25.95 -9.25 -31.35
C ASP A 138 24.98 -9.23 -30.13
N ASP A 139 25.47 -8.93 -28.94
CA ASP A 139 24.62 -8.82 -27.76
C ASP A 139 23.71 -7.59 -27.81
N SER A 140 24.12 -6.52 -28.48
CA SER A 140 23.29 -5.33 -28.67
C SER A 140 21.99 -5.63 -29.42
N LEU A 141 22.02 -6.52 -30.43
CA LEU A 141 20.80 -6.92 -31.17
C LEU A 141 19.84 -7.75 -30.31
N SER A 142 20.33 -8.58 -29.40
CA SER A 142 19.50 -9.35 -28.48
C SER A 142 18.84 -8.45 -27.43
N GLN A 143 19.55 -7.47 -26.90
CA GLN A 143 19.01 -6.44 -26.00
C GLN A 143 17.92 -5.60 -26.67
N ILE A 144 18.09 -5.30 -27.97
CA ILE A 144 17.10 -4.63 -28.79
C ILE A 144 15.81 -5.42 -28.89
N GLY A 145 15.91 -6.69 -29.21
CA GLY A 145 14.77 -7.59 -29.29
C GLY A 145 14.03 -7.62 -27.96
N PHE A 146 14.78 -7.66 -26.85
CA PHE A 146 14.25 -7.67 -25.50
C PHE A 146 13.48 -6.38 -25.15
N ILE A 147 14.07 -5.18 -25.36
CA ILE A 147 13.40 -3.90 -25.09
C ILE A 147 12.13 -3.75 -25.93
N ARG A 148 12.17 -4.15 -27.22
CA ARG A 148 10.97 -4.14 -28.07
C ARG A 148 9.89 -5.09 -27.57
N GLN A 149 10.26 -6.29 -27.15
CA GLN A 149 9.32 -7.27 -26.62
C GLN A 149 8.71 -6.79 -25.29
N ALA A 150 9.51 -6.23 -24.41
CA ALA A 150 9.08 -5.73 -23.15
C ALA A 150 8.14 -4.52 -23.30
N THR A 151 8.50 -3.53 -24.13
CA THR A 151 7.61 -2.38 -24.42
C THR A 151 6.30 -2.84 -25.07
N ALA A 152 6.33 -3.84 -25.97
CA ALA A 152 5.14 -4.41 -26.57
C ALA A 152 4.26 -5.11 -25.51
N THR A 153 4.85 -5.80 -24.55
CA THR A 153 4.12 -6.44 -23.44
C THR A 153 3.44 -5.41 -22.55
N TYR A 154 4.15 -4.35 -22.14
CA TYR A 154 3.54 -3.27 -21.36
C TYR A 154 2.40 -2.60 -22.10
N ARG A 155 2.58 -2.27 -23.38
CA ARG A 155 1.51 -1.71 -24.20
C ARG A 155 0.30 -2.63 -24.23
N SER A 156 0.50 -3.94 -24.42
CA SER A 156 -0.58 -4.94 -24.42
C SER A 156 -1.30 -4.98 -23.06
N LEU A 157 -0.57 -4.93 -21.94
CA LEU A 157 -1.14 -4.94 -20.60
C LEU A 157 -2.01 -3.70 -20.34
N PHE A 158 -1.51 -2.51 -20.65
CA PHE A 158 -2.25 -1.27 -20.49
C PHE A 158 -3.45 -1.18 -21.44
N THR A 159 -3.31 -1.58 -22.70
CA THR A 159 -4.42 -1.63 -23.66
C THR A 159 -5.52 -2.60 -23.20
N GLN A 160 -5.16 -3.77 -22.67
CA GLN A 160 -6.14 -4.72 -22.11
C GLN A 160 -6.83 -4.17 -20.88
N TYR A 161 -6.11 -3.43 -20.04
CA TYR A 161 -6.69 -2.78 -18.88
C TYR A 161 -7.62 -1.62 -19.29
N GLY A 162 -7.18 -0.73 -20.19
CA GLY A 162 -7.98 0.39 -20.69
C GLY A 162 -9.28 -0.06 -21.37
N ASN A 163 -9.27 -1.24 -21.99
CA ASN A 163 -10.46 -1.89 -22.54
C ASN A 163 -11.35 -2.55 -21.45
N SER A 164 -10.88 -2.62 -20.20
CA SER A 164 -11.71 -3.12 -19.10
C SER A 164 -12.80 -2.08 -18.74
N HIS A 165 -14.04 -2.51 -18.57
CA HIS A 165 -15.16 -1.62 -18.23
C HIS A 165 -15.10 -1.02 -16.81
N HIS A 166 -14.02 -1.22 -16.05
CA HIS A 166 -13.91 -0.78 -14.67
C HIS A 166 -13.98 0.75 -14.51
N LEU A 167 -13.33 1.50 -15.40
CA LEU A 167 -13.31 2.95 -15.34
C LEU A 167 -14.61 3.58 -15.83
N GLU A 168 -15.26 3.00 -16.85
CA GLU A 168 -16.52 3.47 -17.39
C GLU A 168 -17.69 3.32 -16.40
N THR A 169 -17.62 2.30 -15.53
CA THR A 169 -18.64 1.98 -14.53
C THR A 169 -18.27 2.43 -13.12
N MET A 170 -17.15 3.13 -12.95
CA MET A 170 -16.64 3.56 -11.66
C MET A 170 -17.61 4.55 -11.00
N SER A 171 -17.91 4.33 -9.71
CA SER A 171 -18.69 5.30 -8.91
C SER A 171 -17.77 6.31 -8.21
N ALA A 172 -18.32 7.44 -7.77
CA ALA A 172 -17.57 8.40 -6.96
C ALA A 172 -16.99 7.77 -5.67
N THR A 173 -17.71 6.85 -5.05
CA THR A 173 -17.25 6.09 -3.87
C THR A 173 -15.98 5.29 -4.17
N VAL A 174 -15.93 4.60 -5.30
CA VAL A 174 -14.78 3.82 -5.76
C VAL A 174 -13.63 4.76 -6.15
N LEU A 175 -13.90 5.88 -6.82
CA LEU A 175 -12.89 6.88 -7.14
C LEU A 175 -12.19 7.42 -5.89
N PHE A 176 -12.93 7.80 -4.84
CA PHE A 176 -12.33 8.27 -3.59
C PHE A 176 -11.52 7.19 -2.89
N ASP A 177 -11.95 5.95 -2.91
CA ASP A 177 -11.20 4.84 -2.33
C ASP A 177 -9.88 4.59 -3.10
N ALA A 178 -9.92 4.63 -4.44
CA ALA A 178 -8.73 4.51 -5.28
C ALA A 178 -7.73 5.67 -5.03
N LEU A 179 -8.21 6.91 -4.98
CA LEU A 179 -7.36 8.08 -4.70
C LEU A 179 -6.74 8.04 -3.29
N ARG A 180 -7.47 7.51 -2.31
CA ARG A 180 -6.95 7.33 -0.94
C ARG A 180 -5.83 6.29 -0.90
N LEU A 181 -6.03 5.14 -1.52
CA LEU A 181 -4.99 4.12 -1.58
C LEU A 181 -3.77 4.63 -2.33
N GLU A 182 -3.97 5.39 -3.42
CA GLU A 182 -2.87 5.95 -4.18
C GLU A 182 -2.05 6.96 -3.37
N ILE A 183 -2.67 7.90 -2.65
CA ILE A 183 -1.89 8.85 -1.83
C ILE A 183 -1.16 8.16 -0.68
N PHE A 184 -1.68 7.04 -0.15
CA PHE A 184 -0.97 6.22 0.83
C PHE A 184 0.21 5.50 0.19
N ARG A 185 0.05 4.94 -1.01
CA ARG A 185 1.12 4.32 -1.78
C ARG A 185 2.23 5.32 -2.13
N ILE A 186 1.86 6.53 -2.56
CA ILE A 186 2.81 7.62 -2.80
C ILE A 186 3.61 7.94 -1.52
N SER A 187 2.92 7.99 -0.38
CA SER A 187 3.53 8.32 0.91
C SER A 187 4.48 7.25 1.45
N THR A 188 4.43 6.03 0.92
CA THR A 188 5.23 4.89 1.38
C THR A 188 6.14 4.37 0.27
N ILE A 189 5.57 3.80 -0.77
CA ILE A 189 6.29 3.09 -1.84
C ILE A 189 7.04 4.06 -2.75
N ASP A 190 6.37 5.08 -3.29
CA ASP A 190 6.99 6.02 -4.24
C ASP A 190 8.00 6.91 -3.55
N LEU A 191 7.71 7.36 -2.32
CA LEU A 191 8.62 8.20 -1.54
C LEU A 191 9.94 7.47 -1.21
N ALA A 192 9.89 6.12 -1.05
CA ALA A 192 11.06 5.27 -0.86
C ALA A 192 11.74 4.85 -2.17
N ASN A 193 11.14 5.17 -3.33
CA ASN A 193 11.59 4.70 -4.65
C ASN A 193 11.65 3.16 -4.76
N SER A 194 10.61 2.47 -4.29
CA SER A 194 10.60 1.01 -4.27
C SER A 194 10.33 0.38 -5.64
N ASP A 195 9.75 1.13 -6.58
CA ASP A 195 9.42 0.64 -7.92
C ASP A 195 10.55 0.85 -8.94
N PHE A 196 11.52 1.72 -8.65
CA PHE A 196 12.66 2.00 -9.52
C PHE A 196 13.96 1.92 -8.73
N ILE A 197 14.95 1.20 -9.28
CA ILE A 197 16.25 1.03 -8.60
C ILE A 197 17.12 2.27 -8.73
N ILE A 198 16.98 3.00 -9.84
CA ILE A 198 17.84 4.14 -10.19
C ILE A 198 17.35 5.40 -9.50
N ASP A 199 18.27 6.08 -8.82
CA ASP A 199 17.97 7.29 -8.05
C ASP A 199 17.46 8.45 -8.93
N GLU A 200 17.92 8.53 -10.16
CA GLU A 200 17.53 9.55 -11.16
C GLU A 200 16.03 9.43 -11.55
N ALA A 201 15.50 8.22 -11.57
CA ALA A 201 14.08 7.97 -11.85
C ALA A 201 13.15 8.22 -10.67
N ALA A 202 13.68 8.31 -9.45
CA ALA A 202 12.89 8.39 -8.23
C ALA A 202 11.97 9.62 -8.16
N LEU A 203 12.52 10.80 -8.39
CA LEU A 203 11.75 12.06 -8.36
C LEU A 203 10.84 12.22 -9.58
N PRO A 204 11.26 11.89 -10.82
CA PRO A 204 10.34 11.78 -11.95
C PRO A 204 9.17 10.84 -11.71
N SER A 205 9.41 9.68 -11.15
CA SER A 205 8.40 8.69 -10.76
C SER A 205 7.40 9.28 -9.74
N LEU A 206 7.89 9.85 -8.64
CA LEU A 206 7.07 10.51 -7.62
C LEU A 206 6.24 11.67 -8.23
N ASN A 207 6.85 12.46 -9.10
CA ASN A 207 6.14 13.53 -9.83
C ASN A 207 5.01 12.95 -10.71
N GLY A 208 5.25 11.86 -11.42
CA GLY A 208 4.25 11.21 -12.26
C GLY A 208 3.00 10.80 -11.47
N SER A 209 3.18 10.09 -10.35
CA SER A 209 2.08 9.70 -9.45
C SER A 209 1.32 10.90 -8.91
N LEU A 210 2.05 11.92 -8.42
CA LEU A 210 1.42 13.12 -7.85
C LEU A 210 0.71 13.98 -8.89
N ASP A 211 1.28 14.16 -10.08
CA ASP A 211 0.62 14.92 -11.14
C ASP A 211 -0.72 14.30 -11.54
N SER A 212 -0.76 13.00 -11.74
CA SER A 212 -1.99 12.26 -12.02
C SER A 212 -3.01 12.44 -10.88
N TRP A 213 -2.58 12.19 -9.64
CA TRP A 213 -3.43 12.31 -8.46
C TRP A 213 -3.99 13.73 -8.27
N LEU A 214 -3.15 14.76 -8.46
CA LEU A 214 -3.55 16.17 -8.36
C LEU A 214 -4.50 16.63 -9.48
N ILE A 215 -4.42 16.01 -10.66
CA ILE A 215 -5.35 16.26 -11.76
C ILE A 215 -6.72 15.69 -11.40
N PHE A 216 -6.78 14.43 -11.00
CA PHE A 216 -8.05 13.75 -10.68
C PHE A 216 -8.76 14.37 -9.46
N THR A 217 -8.00 14.72 -8.42
CA THR A 217 -8.58 15.40 -7.25
C THR A 217 -8.97 16.83 -7.55
N GLY A 218 -8.32 17.49 -8.51
CA GLY A 218 -8.70 18.85 -8.95
C GLY A 218 -10.14 18.92 -9.48
N ASP A 219 -10.55 17.96 -10.28
CA ASP A 219 -11.93 17.87 -10.76
C ASP A 219 -12.97 17.71 -9.64
N LEU A 220 -12.60 16.98 -8.57
CA LEU A 220 -13.45 16.84 -7.39
C LEU A 220 -13.55 18.17 -6.60
N VAL A 221 -12.45 18.91 -6.49
CA VAL A 221 -12.42 20.23 -5.85
C VAL A 221 -13.26 21.25 -6.62
N ASP A 222 -13.25 21.19 -7.95
CA ASP A 222 -14.09 22.03 -8.80
C ASP A 222 -15.59 21.73 -8.64
N ALA A 223 -15.94 20.52 -8.21
CA ALA A 223 -17.30 20.12 -7.91
C ALA A 223 -17.81 20.57 -6.54
N LEU A 224 -16.94 21.08 -5.65
CA LEU A 224 -17.34 21.58 -4.34
C LEU A 224 -18.40 22.70 -4.45
N PRO A 225 -19.39 22.73 -3.56
CA PRO A 225 -20.31 23.87 -3.45
C PRO A 225 -19.56 25.14 -3.02
N ASP A 226 -20.16 26.30 -3.31
CA ASP A 226 -19.54 27.59 -2.97
C ASP A 226 -19.40 27.81 -1.45
N SER A 227 -20.18 27.09 -0.63
CA SER A 227 -20.05 27.09 0.84
C SER A 227 -18.69 26.54 1.31
N GLU A 228 -18.03 25.74 0.50
CA GLU A 228 -16.76 25.05 0.81
C GLU A 228 -15.51 25.78 0.26
N ASN A 229 -15.58 27.10 0.13
CA ASN A 229 -14.45 27.90 -0.37
C ASN A 229 -13.19 27.78 0.49
N GLY A 230 -13.32 27.55 1.80
CA GLY A 230 -12.20 27.31 2.69
C GLY A 230 -11.41 26.03 2.33
N LEU A 231 -12.13 24.93 2.14
CA LEU A 231 -11.53 23.65 1.73
C LEU A 231 -10.89 23.74 0.33
N ARG A 232 -11.56 24.45 -0.59
CA ARG A 232 -11.01 24.72 -1.93
C ARG A 232 -9.70 25.50 -1.86
N ALA A 233 -9.64 26.55 -1.04
CA ALA A 233 -8.43 27.36 -0.87
C ALA A 233 -7.28 26.56 -0.23
N GLU A 234 -7.58 25.76 0.80
CA GLU A 234 -6.63 24.82 1.43
C GLU A 234 -6.02 23.87 0.40
N TRP A 235 -6.87 23.22 -0.40
CA TRP A 235 -6.39 22.28 -1.42
C TRP A 235 -5.52 22.95 -2.48
N ILE A 236 -5.89 24.15 -2.95
CA ILE A 236 -5.09 24.93 -3.90
C ILE A 236 -3.72 25.29 -3.31
N ALA A 237 -3.67 25.67 -2.04
CA ALA A 237 -2.42 25.99 -1.36
C ALA A 237 -1.50 24.75 -1.23
N LEU A 238 -2.04 23.62 -0.81
CA LEU A 238 -1.31 22.34 -0.73
C LEU A 238 -0.79 21.89 -2.09
N ARG A 239 -1.62 21.93 -3.13
CA ARG A 239 -1.22 21.62 -4.51
C ARG A 239 -0.08 22.50 -4.98
N SER A 240 -0.19 23.80 -4.75
CA SER A 240 0.85 24.77 -5.15
C SER A 240 2.16 24.54 -4.38
N GLY A 241 2.07 24.25 -3.07
CA GLY A 241 3.19 23.91 -2.21
C GLY A 241 3.92 22.66 -2.69
N ILE A 242 3.19 21.58 -2.99
CA ILE A 242 3.75 20.32 -3.54
C ILE A 242 4.51 20.61 -4.82
N LYS A 243 3.89 21.30 -5.77
CA LYS A 243 4.53 21.61 -7.07
C LYS A 243 5.77 22.48 -6.92
N SER A 244 5.71 23.50 -6.07
CA SER A 244 6.87 24.37 -5.80
C SER A 244 8.01 23.61 -5.13
N TYR A 245 7.69 22.75 -4.16
CA TYR A 245 8.68 21.95 -3.45
C TYR A 245 9.41 21.00 -4.41
N LEU A 246 8.67 20.24 -5.22
CA LEU A 246 9.24 19.32 -6.21
C LEU A 246 10.06 20.03 -7.29
N ALA A 247 9.63 21.22 -7.73
CA ALA A 247 10.38 22.02 -8.70
C ALA A 247 11.71 22.53 -8.15
N GLY A 248 11.76 22.84 -6.84
CA GLY A 248 12.95 23.33 -6.14
C GLY A 248 13.92 22.25 -5.65
N ASN A 249 13.47 21.00 -5.51
CA ASN A 249 14.21 19.91 -4.89
C ASN A 249 14.36 18.72 -5.84
N LYS A 250 15.29 18.83 -6.80
CA LYS A 250 15.49 17.87 -7.88
C LYS A 250 16.55 16.80 -7.58
N ASN A 251 17.27 16.90 -6.48
CA ASN A 251 18.32 15.95 -6.14
C ASN A 251 17.76 14.88 -5.17
N TYR A 252 17.73 13.64 -5.60
CA TYR A 252 17.23 12.50 -4.82
C TYR A 252 17.94 12.37 -3.47
N GLY A 253 19.25 12.55 -3.45
CA GLY A 253 20.08 12.35 -2.26
C GLY A 253 19.87 13.37 -1.15
N SER A 254 19.43 14.60 -1.50
CA SER A 254 19.16 15.71 -0.56
C SER A 254 17.68 16.03 -0.41
N PHE A 255 16.79 15.24 -1.03
CA PHE A 255 15.35 15.43 -0.91
C PHE A 255 14.91 15.15 0.53
N ASP A 256 14.30 16.14 1.20
CA ASP A 256 13.78 15.98 2.56
C ASP A 256 12.41 15.29 2.54
N ARG A 257 12.43 13.98 2.68
CA ARG A 257 11.25 13.12 2.67
C ARG A 257 10.38 13.29 3.90
N MET A 258 11.02 13.52 5.05
CA MET A 258 10.32 13.73 6.30
C MET A 258 9.46 14.99 6.24
N TYR A 259 10.06 16.11 5.81
CA TYR A 259 9.36 17.36 5.60
C TYR A 259 8.25 17.20 4.56
N PHE A 260 8.57 16.62 3.39
CA PHE A 260 7.61 16.46 2.30
C PHE A 260 6.41 15.62 2.71
N LEU A 261 6.63 14.53 3.44
CA LEU A 261 5.57 13.66 3.95
C LEU A 261 4.69 14.37 4.96
N ARG A 262 5.29 15.00 5.99
CA ARG A 262 4.58 15.64 7.08
C ARG A 262 3.82 16.89 6.65
N ASP A 263 4.45 17.75 5.83
CA ASP A 263 3.91 19.09 5.54
C ASP A 263 3.08 19.13 4.25
N PHE A 264 3.15 18.10 3.40
CA PHE A 264 2.38 18.04 2.16
C PHE A 264 1.54 16.77 2.00
N LEU A 265 2.13 15.57 2.07
CA LEU A 265 1.38 14.34 1.74
C LEU A 265 0.32 13.99 2.80
N ILE A 266 0.64 14.14 4.07
CA ILE A 266 -0.34 13.93 5.14
C ILE A 266 -1.46 15.00 5.09
N PRO A 267 -1.19 16.30 5.02
CA PRO A 267 -2.24 17.31 4.90
C PRO A 267 -3.13 17.13 3.68
N ILE A 268 -2.58 16.82 2.51
CA ILE A 268 -3.39 16.65 1.30
C ILE A 268 -4.23 15.35 1.34
N SER A 269 -3.74 14.31 2.01
CA SER A 269 -4.52 13.09 2.29
C SER A 269 -5.72 13.39 3.19
N ARG A 270 -5.53 14.20 4.24
CA ARG A 270 -6.63 14.67 5.11
C ARG A 270 -7.62 15.55 4.35
N SER A 271 -7.12 16.42 3.47
CA SER A 271 -7.94 17.26 2.61
C SER A 271 -8.81 16.40 1.66
N LEU A 272 -8.30 15.27 1.12
CA LEU A 272 -9.10 14.30 0.35
C LEU A 272 -10.26 13.74 1.17
N ASN A 273 -10.03 13.40 2.44
CA ASN A 273 -11.10 12.91 3.32
C ASN A 273 -12.17 13.97 3.56
N ASN A 274 -11.75 15.22 3.81
CA ASN A 274 -12.67 16.36 3.98
C ASN A 274 -13.46 16.63 2.69
N LEU A 275 -12.83 16.53 1.54
CA LEU A 275 -13.45 16.65 0.22
C LEU A 275 -14.53 15.60 0.00
N GLN A 276 -14.28 14.33 0.38
CA GLN A 276 -15.27 13.26 0.30
C GLN A 276 -16.51 13.55 1.16
N LEU A 277 -16.30 14.03 2.39
CA LEU A 277 -17.39 14.41 3.30
C LEU A 277 -18.18 15.61 2.77
N ALA A 278 -17.51 16.67 2.29
CA ALA A 278 -18.14 17.88 1.75
C ALA A 278 -18.98 17.58 0.50
N LEU A 279 -18.54 16.63 -0.33
CA LEU A 279 -19.30 16.16 -1.50
C LEU A 279 -20.36 15.11 -1.16
N GLN A 280 -20.50 14.74 0.13
CA GLN A 280 -21.45 13.75 0.63
C GLN A 280 -21.32 12.37 -0.05
N VAL A 281 -20.09 12.00 -0.44
CA VAL A 281 -19.81 10.70 -1.03
C VAL A 281 -19.62 9.68 0.09
N PRO A 282 -20.38 8.58 0.15
CA PRO A 282 -20.22 7.57 1.20
C PRO A 282 -18.86 6.86 1.10
N PHE A 283 -18.32 6.43 2.24
CA PHE A 283 -17.16 5.57 2.27
C PHE A 283 -17.47 4.17 1.73
N LEU A 284 -16.51 3.57 1.02
CA LEU A 284 -16.68 2.23 0.46
C LEU A 284 -16.75 1.20 1.58
N ARG A 285 -17.81 0.38 1.59
CA ARG A 285 -17.98 -0.71 2.56
C ARG A 285 -17.36 -2.00 2.00
N LYS A 286 -16.05 -2.17 2.22
CA LYS A 286 -15.34 -3.40 1.85
C LYS A 286 -14.39 -3.83 2.98
N GLN A 287 -14.08 -5.12 3.03
CA GLN A 287 -12.97 -5.63 3.83
C GLN A 287 -11.66 -5.28 3.12
N SER A 288 -10.84 -4.47 3.75
CA SER A 288 -9.51 -4.08 3.27
C SER A 288 -8.59 -3.84 4.45
N ALA A 289 -7.28 -4.01 4.24
CA ALA A 289 -6.27 -3.77 5.26
C ALA A 289 -6.25 -2.31 5.74
N ILE A 290 -6.46 -1.37 4.80
CA ILE A 290 -6.62 0.05 5.10
C ILE A 290 -8.11 0.36 5.16
N ARG A 291 -8.53 1.04 6.21
CA ARG A 291 -9.93 1.48 6.38
C ARG A 291 -10.28 2.52 5.32
N SER A 292 -11.45 2.37 4.72
CA SER A 292 -11.94 3.32 3.69
C SER A 292 -12.19 4.74 4.20
N ASP A 293 -12.31 4.94 5.53
CA ASP A 293 -12.48 6.23 6.18
C ASP A 293 -11.17 6.78 6.78
N ALA A 294 -10.04 6.12 6.53
CA ALA A 294 -8.73 6.54 7.01
C ALA A 294 -8.36 7.92 6.45
N LYS A 295 -7.93 8.82 7.32
CA LYS A 295 -7.58 10.21 6.96
C LYS A 295 -6.17 10.32 6.39
N ASP A 296 -5.24 9.60 6.99
CA ASP A 296 -3.84 9.52 6.57
C ASP A 296 -3.23 8.19 7.06
N ILE A 297 -2.05 7.85 6.54
CA ILE A 297 -1.38 6.57 6.82
C ILE A 297 -0.85 6.46 8.25
N TYR A 298 -0.68 7.56 8.96
CA TYR A 298 -0.17 7.61 10.35
C TYR A 298 -1.27 7.81 11.38
N ASN A 299 -2.54 7.74 10.98
CA ASN A 299 -3.64 7.73 11.94
C ASN A 299 -3.65 6.38 12.66
N LYS A 300 -3.79 6.41 14.00
CA LYS A 300 -3.80 5.17 14.82
C LYS A 300 -4.87 4.14 14.42
N ASP A 301 -5.95 4.60 13.80
CA ASP A 301 -7.08 3.77 13.38
C ASP A 301 -7.05 3.46 11.86
N VAL A 302 -5.91 3.64 11.18
CA VAL A 302 -5.80 3.48 9.72
C VAL A 302 -6.02 2.05 9.27
N PHE A 303 -5.55 1.07 10.05
CA PHE A 303 -5.59 -0.34 9.66
C PHE A 303 -6.78 -1.08 10.25
N ASN A 304 -7.28 -2.02 9.45
CA ASN A 304 -8.29 -3.00 9.84
C ASN A 304 -7.59 -4.35 10.10
N THR A 305 -7.32 -4.64 11.36
CA THR A 305 -6.63 -5.88 11.75
C THR A 305 -7.46 -7.14 11.46
N ASP A 306 -8.81 -7.03 11.39
CA ASP A 306 -9.69 -8.15 11.02
C ASP A 306 -9.52 -8.60 9.55
N TYR A 307 -8.92 -7.75 8.70
CA TYR A 307 -8.64 -8.09 7.31
C TYR A 307 -7.76 -9.34 7.17
N PHE A 308 -6.82 -9.53 8.09
CA PHE A 308 -5.87 -10.64 8.09
C PHE A 308 -6.39 -11.88 8.83
N ALA A 309 -7.60 -11.83 9.41
CA ALA A 309 -8.22 -13.01 10.00
C ALA A 309 -8.70 -13.98 8.91
N PRO A 310 -8.47 -15.30 9.05
CA PRO A 310 -8.83 -16.28 8.03
C PRO A 310 -10.34 -16.45 7.85
N ASN A 311 -11.12 -16.08 8.86
CA ASN A 311 -12.58 -16.15 8.85
C ASN A 311 -13.20 -15.23 9.91
N LYS A 312 -14.52 -15.08 9.91
CA LYS A 312 -15.26 -14.21 10.84
C LYS A 312 -15.13 -14.61 12.32
N GLY A 313 -14.75 -15.84 12.63
CA GLY A 313 -14.45 -16.27 14.01
C GLY A 313 -13.31 -15.46 14.62
N GLY A 314 -12.31 -15.08 13.81
CA GLY A 314 -11.19 -14.25 14.20
C GLY A 314 -11.46 -12.73 14.20
N TYR A 315 -12.68 -12.26 13.89
CA TYR A 315 -13.03 -10.86 13.93
C TYR A 315 -13.16 -10.37 15.37
N TYR A 316 -12.76 -9.12 15.58
CA TYR A 316 -12.77 -8.50 16.88
C TYR A 316 -14.17 -8.51 17.54
N SER A 317 -14.21 -8.91 18.79
CA SER A 317 -15.19 -8.47 19.79
C SER A 317 -14.48 -8.29 21.12
N ARG A 318 -15.07 -7.50 22.01
CA ARG A 318 -14.49 -7.23 23.32
C ARG A 318 -14.32 -8.52 24.14
N GLU A 319 -15.32 -9.38 24.14
CA GLU A 319 -15.35 -10.64 24.89
C GLU A 319 -14.26 -11.61 24.38
N LYS A 320 -14.05 -11.65 23.06
CA LYS A 320 -12.95 -12.45 22.45
C LYS A 320 -11.58 -11.91 22.84
N ALA A 321 -11.41 -10.60 22.81
CA ALA A 321 -10.15 -9.95 23.18
C ALA A 321 -9.80 -10.17 24.65
N GLU A 322 -10.77 -9.99 25.56
CA GLU A 322 -10.60 -10.20 26.99
C GLU A 322 -10.29 -11.69 27.31
N LEU A 323 -10.99 -12.64 26.67
CA LEU A 323 -10.69 -14.07 26.77
C LEU A 323 -9.30 -14.39 26.21
N GLY A 324 -8.94 -13.81 25.07
CA GLY A 324 -7.63 -14.02 24.43
C GLY A 324 -6.49 -13.48 25.30
N GLU A 325 -6.67 -12.32 25.94
CA GLU A 325 -5.73 -11.77 26.91
C GLU A 325 -5.53 -12.73 28.09
N LEU A 326 -6.61 -13.21 28.67
CA LEU A 326 -6.53 -14.16 29.78
C LEU A 326 -5.74 -15.42 29.37
N LEU A 327 -6.05 -16.01 28.22
CA LEU A 327 -5.35 -17.18 27.67
C LEU A 327 -3.86 -16.90 27.39
N PHE A 328 -3.53 -15.71 26.89
CA PHE A 328 -2.15 -15.34 26.57
C PHE A 328 -1.25 -15.30 27.81
N PHE A 329 -1.82 -14.94 28.98
CA PHE A 329 -1.12 -14.89 30.25
C PHE A 329 -1.27 -16.14 31.10
N ASP A 330 -2.20 -17.04 30.79
CA ASP A 330 -2.47 -18.23 31.60
C ASP A 330 -1.57 -19.42 31.21
N PRO A 331 -0.81 -19.98 32.15
CA PRO A 331 0.02 -21.16 31.90
C PRO A 331 -0.78 -22.44 31.61
N ILE A 332 -2.12 -22.43 31.73
CA ILE A 332 -3.01 -23.56 31.38
C ILE A 332 -2.79 -24.07 29.95
N LEU A 333 -2.26 -23.22 29.04
CA LEU A 333 -1.98 -23.58 27.66
C LEU A 333 -0.76 -24.52 27.50
N SER A 334 0.11 -24.61 28.51
CA SER A 334 1.31 -25.47 28.41
C SER A 334 1.06 -26.87 28.99
N GLY A 335 1.86 -27.82 28.55
CA GLY A 335 1.76 -29.23 28.97
C GLY A 335 1.93 -29.47 30.46
N ASN A 336 2.64 -28.59 31.16
CA ASN A 336 2.92 -28.68 32.60
C ASN A 336 2.30 -27.55 33.44
N ASN A 337 1.45 -26.70 32.85
CA ASN A 337 0.82 -25.55 33.46
C ASN A 337 1.82 -24.54 34.10
N LYS A 338 3.02 -24.37 33.50
CA LYS A 338 4.05 -23.48 34.04
C LYS A 338 4.49 -22.41 33.04
N ARG A 339 4.00 -22.42 31.83
CA ARG A 339 4.42 -21.54 30.76
C ARG A 339 3.23 -20.99 30.00
N ALA A 340 3.21 -19.69 29.80
CA ALA A 340 2.24 -18.95 29.00
C ALA A 340 2.93 -18.30 27.80
N CYS A 341 2.18 -17.73 26.85
CA CYS A 341 2.73 -16.89 25.77
C CYS A 341 3.54 -15.74 26.36
N ALA A 342 3.04 -15.09 27.42
CA ALA A 342 3.71 -14.03 28.16
C ALA A 342 5.04 -14.44 28.83
N SER A 343 5.37 -15.72 28.90
CA SER A 343 6.69 -16.18 29.38
C SER A 343 7.82 -15.74 28.45
N CYS A 344 7.54 -15.70 27.14
CA CYS A 344 8.46 -15.28 26.10
C CYS A 344 8.08 -13.91 25.49
N HIS A 345 6.80 -13.58 25.43
CA HIS A 345 6.29 -12.31 24.91
C HIS A 345 5.90 -11.38 26.10
N LYS A 346 6.90 -10.78 26.73
CA LYS A 346 6.74 -9.99 27.96
C LYS A 346 6.33 -8.55 27.67
N PRO A 347 5.19 -8.06 28.15
CA PRO A 347 4.75 -6.68 27.90
C PRO A 347 5.79 -5.62 28.29
N ALA A 348 6.43 -5.80 29.43
CA ALA A 348 7.46 -4.87 29.93
C ALA A 348 8.71 -4.78 29.03
N LEU A 349 8.87 -5.73 28.11
CA LEU A 349 9.98 -5.78 27.15
C LEU A 349 9.48 -5.63 25.70
N GLY A 350 8.35 -4.92 25.49
CA GLY A 350 7.74 -4.75 24.19
C GLY A 350 7.26 -6.08 23.58
N PHE A 351 6.76 -6.98 24.41
CA PHE A 351 6.31 -8.32 24.01
C PHE A 351 7.42 -9.19 23.37
N THR A 352 8.67 -8.99 23.79
CA THR A 352 9.79 -9.89 23.53
C THR A 352 10.31 -10.49 24.85
N ASP A 353 11.31 -11.36 24.81
CA ASP A 353 12.06 -11.77 26.01
C ASP A 353 13.41 -11.04 26.15
N ALA A 354 13.72 -10.14 25.21
CA ALA A 354 14.97 -9.38 25.13
C ALA A 354 16.24 -10.26 25.10
N ARG A 355 16.14 -11.46 24.56
CA ARG A 355 17.27 -12.42 24.44
C ARG A 355 17.60 -12.68 22.98
N PRO A 356 18.88 -12.91 22.63
CA PRO A 356 19.27 -13.35 21.29
C PRO A 356 18.67 -14.71 20.90
N ARG A 357 18.43 -15.56 21.91
CA ARG A 357 17.77 -16.86 21.80
C ARG A 357 16.90 -17.08 23.03
N SER A 358 15.65 -17.40 22.82
CA SER A 358 14.71 -17.67 23.90
C SER A 358 15.02 -18.99 24.62
N VAL A 359 14.48 -19.17 25.81
CA VAL A 359 14.65 -20.39 26.60
C VAL A 359 13.53 -21.37 26.28
N SER A 360 13.90 -22.60 25.90
CA SER A 360 12.96 -23.67 25.57
C SER A 360 12.20 -24.22 26.78
N PHE A 361 11.21 -25.08 26.53
CA PHE A 361 10.47 -25.79 27.57
C PHE A 361 11.39 -26.66 28.44
N SER A 362 12.41 -27.25 27.86
CA SER A 362 13.45 -28.04 28.51
C SER A 362 14.59 -27.20 29.14
N LEU A 363 14.42 -25.88 29.22
CA LEU A 363 15.39 -24.90 29.73
C LEU A 363 16.69 -24.80 28.90
N GLN A 364 16.70 -25.29 27.67
CA GLN A 364 17.76 -25.09 26.71
C GLN A 364 17.52 -23.81 25.88
N GLN A 365 18.49 -23.36 25.10
CA GLN A 365 18.31 -22.26 24.18
C GLN A 365 17.57 -22.72 22.93
N LEU A 366 16.54 -21.96 22.54
CA LEU A 366 15.89 -22.10 21.23
C LEU A 366 16.81 -21.60 20.09
N PRO A 367 16.59 -22.05 18.86
CA PRO A 367 17.37 -21.57 17.71
C PRO A 367 17.26 -20.07 17.45
N ARG A 368 16.17 -19.44 17.88
CA ARG A 368 15.83 -18.04 17.63
C ARG A 368 15.31 -17.33 18.88
N ASN A 369 15.26 -16.00 18.80
CA ASN A 369 14.59 -15.14 19.77
C ASN A 369 13.06 -15.21 19.64
N SER A 370 12.34 -14.70 20.63
CA SER A 370 10.92 -14.37 20.55
C SER A 370 10.77 -12.95 19.98
N PRO A 371 10.27 -12.79 18.74
CA PRO A 371 10.01 -11.48 18.19
C PRO A 371 8.85 -10.81 18.96
N THR A 372 8.73 -9.49 18.84
CA THR A 372 7.55 -8.80 19.37
C THR A 372 6.28 -9.28 18.65
N VAL A 373 5.17 -9.34 19.39
CA VAL A 373 3.83 -9.55 18.83
C VAL A 373 3.09 -8.23 18.61
N ILE A 374 3.71 -7.08 18.93
CA ILE A 374 3.15 -5.77 18.57
C ILE A 374 3.13 -5.67 17.04
N ASN A 375 1.97 -5.28 16.50
CA ASN A 375 1.67 -5.20 15.06
C ASN A 375 1.67 -6.55 14.31
N SER A 376 1.76 -7.71 14.98
CA SER A 376 1.62 -9.01 14.31
C SER A 376 0.28 -9.17 13.58
N GLY A 377 -0.79 -8.56 14.12
CA GLY A 377 -2.11 -8.51 13.48
C GLY A 377 -2.17 -7.75 12.15
N LEU A 378 -1.09 -7.08 11.73
CA LEU A 378 -0.97 -6.39 10.44
C LEU A 378 -0.19 -7.20 9.40
N GLN A 379 0.23 -8.43 9.74
CA GLN A 379 0.99 -9.31 8.86
C GLN A 379 0.08 -10.33 8.19
N LYS A 380 0.37 -10.63 6.93
CA LYS A 380 -0.36 -11.67 6.17
C LYS A 380 0.12 -13.07 6.51
N ASN A 381 1.39 -13.21 6.90
CA ASN A 381 2.02 -14.48 7.20
C ASN A 381 2.94 -14.34 8.40
N GLU A 382 3.02 -15.42 9.16
CA GLU A 382 3.75 -15.49 10.41
C GLU A 382 5.02 -16.37 10.28
N PHE A 383 5.88 -16.22 11.26
CA PHE A 383 7.24 -16.74 11.32
C PHE A 383 8.20 -16.04 10.35
N TRP A 384 9.50 -16.18 10.64
CA TRP A 384 10.58 -15.60 9.83
C TRP A 384 10.62 -16.11 8.38
N ASP A 385 10.08 -17.29 8.13
CA ASP A 385 10.01 -17.98 6.83
C ASP A 385 8.60 -17.93 6.20
N LEU A 386 7.69 -17.18 6.81
CA LEU A 386 6.34 -16.92 6.32
C LEU A 386 5.49 -18.20 6.11
N ARG A 387 5.80 -19.30 6.83
CA ARG A 387 5.14 -20.60 6.64
C ARG A 387 3.71 -20.70 7.17
N ALA A 388 3.33 -19.84 8.11
CA ALA A 388 1.94 -19.80 8.61
C ALA A 388 1.19 -18.64 7.96
N GLY A 389 -0.01 -18.89 7.45
CA GLY A 389 -0.83 -17.94 6.69
C GLY A 389 -1.70 -17.02 7.56
N SER A 390 -1.65 -17.13 8.89
CA SER A 390 -2.37 -16.30 9.85
C SER A 390 -1.87 -16.52 11.26
N LEU A 391 -2.23 -15.64 12.21
CA LEU A 391 -1.98 -15.82 13.65
C LEU A 391 -2.61 -17.13 14.15
N GLU A 392 -3.83 -17.46 13.73
CA GLU A 392 -4.48 -18.72 14.09
C GLU A 392 -3.70 -19.95 13.59
N GLY A 393 -3.12 -19.86 12.39
CA GLY A 393 -2.28 -20.92 11.83
C GLY A 393 -0.96 -21.07 12.56
N GLN A 394 -0.38 -19.96 13.01
CA GLN A 394 0.86 -19.90 13.77
C GLN A 394 0.72 -20.64 15.12
N LEU A 395 -0.41 -20.48 15.82
CA LEU A 395 -0.69 -21.14 17.10
C LEU A 395 -0.65 -22.67 17.03
N ASP A 396 -0.95 -23.26 15.89
CA ASP A 396 -0.83 -24.72 15.71
C ASP A 396 0.61 -25.20 15.91
N SER A 397 1.57 -24.44 15.43
CA SER A 397 2.99 -24.75 15.60
C SER A 397 3.43 -24.55 17.04
N VAL A 398 3.08 -23.41 17.67
CA VAL A 398 3.54 -23.04 19.01
C VAL A 398 3.02 -23.99 20.09
N ILE A 399 1.73 -24.33 20.04
CA ILE A 399 1.09 -25.20 21.05
C ILE A 399 1.66 -26.62 20.99
N ASN A 400 1.85 -27.16 19.78
CA ASN A 400 2.35 -28.52 19.61
C ASN A 400 3.88 -28.66 19.75
N ASN A 401 4.63 -27.54 19.72
CA ASN A 401 6.08 -27.57 19.79
C ASN A 401 6.54 -28.02 21.19
N LYS A 402 7.30 -29.14 21.22
CA LYS A 402 7.81 -29.72 22.46
C LYS A 402 8.76 -28.79 23.23
N GLU A 403 9.42 -27.88 22.52
CA GLU A 403 10.36 -26.92 23.11
C GLU A 403 9.68 -25.56 23.47
N GLU A 404 8.40 -25.39 23.13
CA GLU A 404 7.66 -24.15 23.45
C GLU A 404 6.55 -24.41 24.49
N LEU A 405 5.31 -24.70 24.10
CA LEU A 405 4.22 -24.98 25.05
C LEU A 405 4.08 -26.48 25.39
N HIS A 406 4.58 -27.37 24.56
CA HIS A 406 4.58 -28.83 24.78
C HIS A 406 3.19 -29.36 25.16
N SER A 407 2.17 -28.98 24.42
CA SER A 407 0.77 -29.33 24.67
C SER A 407 0.10 -29.90 23.41
N SER A 408 -1.20 -30.11 23.43
CA SER A 408 -2.01 -30.43 22.26
C SER A 408 -3.38 -29.77 22.40
N PHE A 409 -4.03 -29.48 21.28
CA PHE A 409 -5.38 -28.92 21.34
C PHE A 409 -6.40 -29.84 21.99
N ALA A 410 -6.28 -31.15 21.87
CA ALA A 410 -7.14 -32.10 22.58
C ALA A 410 -7.03 -31.93 24.10
N ALA A 411 -5.80 -31.91 24.63
CA ALA A 411 -5.56 -31.71 26.05
C ALA A 411 -6.00 -30.32 26.54
N LEU A 412 -5.89 -29.28 25.70
CA LEU A 412 -6.38 -27.92 26.02
C LEU A 412 -7.91 -27.87 26.09
N VAL A 413 -8.59 -28.46 25.11
CA VAL A 413 -10.05 -28.56 25.06
C VAL A 413 -10.57 -29.24 26.32
N ASP A 414 -9.99 -30.38 26.72
CA ASP A 414 -10.39 -31.10 27.92
C ASP A 414 -10.19 -30.28 29.19
N ARG A 415 -9.04 -29.61 29.33
CA ARG A 415 -8.74 -28.75 30.49
C ARG A 415 -9.66 -27.56 30.58
N LEU A 416 -9.89 -26.86 29.48
CA LEU A 416 -10.72 -25.64 29.46
C LEU A 416 -12.21 -26.00 29.69
N ASN A 417 -12.70 -27.12 29.13
CA ASN A 417 -14.05 -27.62 29.40
C ASN A 417 -14.23 -28.07 30.86
N SER A 418 -13.16 -28.43 31.57
CA SER A 418 -13.22 -28.81 32.98
C SER A 418 -13.29 -27.59 33.92
N SER A 419 -13.11 -26.37 33.42
CA SER A 419 -13.18 -25.14 34.17
C SER A 419 -14.53 -24.43 33.91
N PRO A 420 -15.43 -24.34 34.92
CA PRO A 420 -16.69 -23.61 34.72
C PRO A 420 -16.49 -22.14 34.34
N GLU A 421 -15.42 -21.51 34.82
CA GLU A 421 -15.09 -20.12 34.45
C GLU A 421 -14.73 -19.99 32.98
N TYR A 422 -13.86 -20.85 32.43
CA TYR A 422 -13.53 -20.83 31.02
C TYR A 422 -14.74 -21.18 30.15
N VAL A 423 -15.55 -22.16 30.56
CA VAL A 423 -16.79 -22.50 29.84
C VAL A 423 -17.68 -21.27 29.71
N ARG A 424 -17.90 -20.51 30.79
CA ARG A 424 -18.68 -19.27 30.75
C ARG A 424 -18.05 -18.24 29.80
N LEU A 425 -16.74 -17.96 29.92
CA LEU A 425 -16.03 -16.97 29.10
C LEU A 425 -16.07 -17.33 27.62
N PHE A 426 -15.89 -18.61 27.27
CA PHE A 426 -16.02 -19.08 25.90
C PHE A 426 -17.45 -18.95 25.37
N HIS A 427 -18.48 -19.23 26.19
CA HIS A 427 -19.88 -19.07 25.78
C HIS A 427 -20.25 -17.59 25.54
N ASP A 428 -19.62 -16.67 26.24
CA ASP A 428 -19.83 -15.24 26.05
C ASP A 428 -19.11 -14.74 24.78
N ALA A 429 -17.88 -15.20 24.55
CA ALA A 429 -17.06 -14.81 23.40
C ALA A 429 -17.45 -15.52 22.09
N PHE A 430 -17.88 -16.79 22.18
CA PHE A 430 -18.22 -17.68 21.06
C PHE A 430 -19.53 -18.41 21.36
N PRO A 431 -20.69 -17.78 21.09
CA PRO A 431 -22.00 -18.36 21.47
C PRO A 431 -22.26 -19.77 20.93
N GLU A 432 -21.65 -20.15 19.82
CA GLU A 432 -21.74 -21.50 19.25
C GLU A 432 -21.16 -22.58 20.17
N THR A 433 -20.23 -22.22 21.04
CA THR A 433 -19.62 -23.17 21.98
C THR A 433 -20.59 -23.68 23.04
N ARG A 434 -21.76 -23.03 23.21
CA ARG A 434 -22.85 -23.54 24.06
C ARG A 434 -23.40 -24.88 23.60
N THR A 435 -23.32 -25.15 22.30
CA THR A 435 -23.79 -26.38 21.68
C THR A 435 -22.68 -27.34 21.29
N THR A 436 -21.52 -26.80 20.89
CA THR A 436 -20.36 -27.57 20.40
C THR A 436 -19.33 -27.89 21.48
N GLY A 437 -19.39 -27.19 22.63
CA GLY A 437 -18.31 -27.14 23.60
C GLY A 437 -17.15 -26.25 23.11
N ILE A 438 -16.19 -26.00 23.99
CA ILE A 438 -14.93 -25.31 23.63
C ILE A 438 -14.19 -26.18 22.63
N ASN A 439 -13.69 -25.56 21.55
CA ASN A 439 -13.01 -26.26 20.47
C ASN A 439 -11.71 -25.53 20.09
N ARG A 440 -10.90 -26.20 19.27
CA ARG A 440 -9.60 -25.71 18.78
C ARG A 440 -9.69 -24.31 18.16
N ASP A 441 -10.69 -24.08 17.32
CA ASP A 441 -10.79 -22.83 16.56
C ASP A 441 -11.18 -21.66 17.46
N ALA A 442 -12.07 -21.87 18.43
CA ALA A 442 -12.41 -20.87 19.43
C ALA A 442 -11.18 -20.45 20.29
N ILE A 443 -10.33 -21.43 20.68
CA ILE A 443 -9.09 -21.16 21.41
C ILE A 443 -8.15 -20.29 20.56
N LYS A 444 -7.90 -20.70 19.32
CA LYS A 444 -7.02 -19.98 18.40
C LYS A 444 -7.54 -18.58 18.09
N ASN A 445 -8.82 -18.46 17.79
CA ASN A 445 -9.44 -17.18 17.47
C ASN A 445 -9.38 -16.20 18.66
N ALA A 446 -9.60 -16.67 19.89
CA ALA A 446 -9.50 -15.80 21.07
C ALA A 446 -8.09 -15.18 21.20
N ILE A 447 -7.05 -16.02 21.17
CA ILE A 447 -5.66 -15.57 21.30
C ILE A 447 -5.29 -14.63 20.14
N ALA A 448 -5.61 -14.99 18.91
CA ALA A 448 -5.32 -14.18 17.73
C ALA A 448 -6.07 -12.83 17.77
N VAL A 449 -7.31 -12.78 18.26
CA VAL A 449 -8.05 -11.51 18.44
C VAL A 449 -7.34 -10.61 19.44
N TYR A 450 -6.86 -11.15 20.57
CA TYR A 450 -6.06 -10.37 21.51
C TYR A 450 -4.78 -9.83 20.85
N GLU A 451 -4.01 -10.67 20.16
CA GLU A 451 -2.79 -10.25 19.46
C GLU A 451 -3.08 -9.15 18.44
N ARG A 452 -4.22 -9.20 17.73
CA ARG A 452 -4.66 -8.13 16.82
C ARG A 452 -4.96 -6.79 17.53
N THR A 453 -5.22 -6.79 18.84
CA THR A 453 -5.37 -5.54 19.60
C THR A 453 -4.03 -4.90 19.95
N LEU A 454 -2.93 -5.63 19.83
CA LEU A 454 -1.59 -5.16 20.19
C LEU A 454 -0.98 -4.34 19.02
N THR A 455 -1.59 -3.19 18.73
CA THR A 455 -1.10 -2.26 17.72
C THR A 455 -0.32 -1.12 18.35
N GLY A 456 0.88 -0.85 17.83
CA GLY A 456 1.80 0.18 18.33
C GLY A 456 1.85 1.42 17.44
N LEU A 457 0.69 1.92 16.99
CA LEU A 457 0.59 3.07 16.08
C LEU A 457 0.52 4.41 16.83
N ASN A 458 1.39 4.62 17.81
CA ASN A 458 1.51 5.85 18.59
C ASN A 458 2.96 6.06 19.07
N SER A 459 3.93 5.72 18.24
CA SER A 459 5.34 5.97 18.51
C SER A 459 5.66 7.47 18.47
N ARG A 460 6.85 7.86 18.95
CA ARG A 460 7.36 9.24 18.77
C ARG A 460 7.36 9.66 17.30
N PHE A 461 7.65 8.73 16.40
CA PHE A 461 7.59 8.96 14.96
C PHE A 461 6.14 9.26 14.50
N ASP A 462 5.15 8.47 14.93
CA ASP A 462 3.75 8.71 14.59
C ASP A 462 3.28 10.07 15.14
N GLN A 463 3.65 10.42 16.37
CA GLN A 463 3.35 11.73 16.95
C GLN A 463 3.97 12.88 16.16
N TYR A 464 5.22 12.73 15.69
CA TYR A 464 5.87 13.70 14.84
C TYR A 464 5.12 13.87 13.51
N MET A 465 4.69 12.78 12.89
CA MET A 465 3.88 12.81 11.66
C MET A 465 2.49 13.40 11.88
N GLN A 466 1.96 13.34 13.10
CA GLN A 466 0.71 14.00 13.47
C GLN A 466 0.90 15.49 13.81
N GLY A 467 2.12 16.02 13.76
CA GLY A 467 2.45 17.43 13.89
C GLY A 467 3.17 17.85 15.19
N ASP A 468 3.43 16.93 16.10
CA ASP A 468 4.26 17.22 17.29
C ASP A 468 5.76 17.15 16.91
N THR A 469 6.27 18.24 16.39
CA THR A 469 7.67 18.32 15.95
C THR A 469 8.68 18.33 17.11
N SER A 470 8.24 18.38 18.35
CA SER A 470 9.12 18.41 19.52
C SER A 470 9.64 17.04 19.94
N VAL A 471 8.98 15.95 19.49
CA VAL A 471 9.26 14.59 19.93
C VAL A 471 10.43 13.89 19.24
N LEU A 472 10.90 14.41 18.09
CA LEU A 472 12.09 13.92 17.40
C LEU A 472 13.17 15.01 17.38
N ASN A 473 14.42 14.57 17.53
CA ASN A 473 15.57 15.46 17.34
C ASN A 473 16.02 15.49 15.86
N PRO A 474 16.89 16.47 15.45
CA PRO A 474 17.33 16.57 14.07
C PRO A 474 18.01 15.30 13.52
N GLN A 475 18.78 14.58 14.35
CA GLN A 475 19.47 13.36 13.92
C GLN A 475 18.48 12.22 13.64
N GLU A 476 17.36 12.13 14.36
CA GLU A 476 16.29 11.16 14.09
C GLU A 476 15.56 11.50 12.78
N VAL A 477 15.35 12.77 12.49
CA VAL A 477 14.81 13.26 11.22
C VAL A 477 15.74 12.92 10.05
N ASP A 478 17.04 13.19 10.20
CA ASP A 478 18.06 12.82 9.20
C ASP A 478 18.12 11.31 9.01
N GLY A 479 17.98 10.53 10.09
CA GLY A 479 17.91 9.08 10.07
C GLY A 479 16.75 8.56 9.21
N PHE A 480 15.56 9.17 9.30
CA PHE A 480 14.43 8.83 8.44
C PHE A 480 14.71 9.17 6.97
N ASN A 481 15.26 10.35 6.71
CA ASN A 481 15.62 10.76 5.35
C ASN A 481 16.65 9.82 4.73
N LEU A 482 17.62 9.36 5.52
CA LEU A 482 18.59 8.36 5.11
C LEU A 482 17.94 7.00 4.85
N PHE A 483 17.08 6.53 5.75
CA PHE A 483 16.36 5.25 5.66
C PHE A 483 15.48 5.16 4.41
N MET A 484 14.69 6.20 4.14
CA MET A 484 13.80 6.26 2.97
C MET A 484 14.52 6.68 1.68
N GLY A 485 15.74 7.18 1.78
CA GLY A 485 16.54 7.71 0.66
C GLY A 485 17.78 6.86 0.39
N LYS A 486 18.95 7.46 0.58
CA LYS A 486 20.27 6.89 0.20
C LYS A 486 20.55 5.48 0.75
N ALA A 487 20.10 5.15 1.95
CA ALA A 487 20.29 3.82 2.53
C ALA A 487 19.36 2.77 1.92
N LYS A 488 18.30 3.17 1.18
CA LYS A 488 17.33 2.30 0.51
C LYS A 488 16.64 1.27 1.42
N CYS A 489 16.67 1.48 2.74
CA CYS A 489 16.03 0.56 3.70
C CYS A 489 14.50 0.54 3.52
N GLY A 490 13.88 1.70 3.24
CA GLY A 490 12.46 1.87 2.99
C GLY A 490 11.94 1.11 1.77
N VAL A 491 12.82 0.67 0.87
CA VAL A 491 12.47 -0.17 -0.29
C VAL A 491 11.94 -1.55 0.15
N CYS A 492 12.52 -2.13 1.20
CA CYS A 492 12.10 -3.42 1.76
C CYS A 492 11.29 -3.26 3.06
N HIS A 493 11.60 -2.24 3.86
CA HIS A 493 10.93 -1.93 5.13
C HIS A 493 9.87 -0.84 4.91
N MET A 494 8.85 -1.15 4.12
CA MET A 494 7.72 -0.26 3.85
C MET A 494 6.75 -0.23 5.03
N ALA A 495 5.97 0.85 5.12
CA ALA A 495 4.81 0.87 6.00
C ALA A 495 3.81 -0.23 5.57
N PRO A 496 3.06 -0.82 6.54
CA PRO A 496 2.19 -1.95 6.29
C PRO A 496 1.07 -1.67 5.29
#